data_d864b36a80fe5c5e2e68f7963e04de96
#
_entry.id   d864b36a80fe5c5e2e68f7963e04de96
#
_cell.length_a   1.000
_cell.length_b   1.000
_cell.length_c   1.000
_cell.angle_alpha   90.00
_cell.angle_beta   90.00
_cell.angle_gamma   90.00
#
_symmetry.space_group_name_H-M   'P 1'
#
loop_
_entity.id
_entity.type
_entity.pdbx_description
1 polymer ?
#
loop_
_entity_poly.entity_id
_entity_poly.type
_entity_poly.pdbx_seq_one_letter_code
_entity_poly.pdbx_strand_id
1 'polypeptide(L)'
;MATQTVSPRDLKNMLHDGKELALLDVREEGQFGEGHMLFATPLPYSRLELGIAALVPRKGARIVLCDDGDGVAQRGVKRLNAIGYTDVSILGGGNPGWAAAGFAIFKGVNVPSKLFGELVEHVYDTPRVTVTELAQMKKNNEDFVIVDGRPYAEYNKMNIPGGICCPNAELPLRIREIVKNPKTKIIVNCAGRTRSIMGAQTLLNFGIENPVFALENGTQGWVLADFELERGATRKYSEQINQEALPGLQAGAQKLLARFKVQTVTAKQVEAWSTETKRSLSVLDVRTPEEFAAGSIPGAAHAPGGQLVQATDAWVGVRNARIVLADSDGVRAPVVAAWLKQLGCDVYVLEGGIHSGLKLPAPGKSALPALLKISAIELKQALAAGTRSAFYLGPSMNYRKQHVPGSRWSIRSRLVNDAGTAKAVVLITRDTEVAQAAAIDLREAGITDVKLLEGGLATWTNAGYALEASPDTPADSDCIDYLFFVHDRHLGNREAMKQYLAWETGLIKQLDDQDKASFKVGMPAQNII
;
A
#
# COMPACT_ATOMS: atom_id res chain seq x y z
N MET A 1 -33.03 -3.11 3.77
CA MET A 1 -33.15 -2.17 2.64
C MET A 1 -32.52 -2.85 1.43
N ALA A 2 -33.03 -2.62 0.22
CA ALA A 2 -32.38 -3.12 -0.99
C ALA A 2 -31.00 -2.44 -1.13
N THR A 3 -29.99 -3.21 -1.50
CA THR A 3 -28.64 -2.67 -1.75
C THR A 3 -28.68 -1.78 -3.01
N GLN A 4 -28.23 -0.54 -2.89
CA GLN A 4 -28.14 0.37 -4.02
C GLN A 4 -27.05 -0.11 -4.99
N THR A 5 -27.37 -0.12 -6.29
CA THR A 5 -26.44 -0.53 -7.34
C THR A 5 -26.12 0.67 -8.21
N VAL A 6 -24.83 0.85 -8.52
CA VAL A 6 -24.30 1.90 -9.41
C VAL A 6 -23.89 1.25 -10.73
N SER A 7 -24.29 1.83 -11.87
CA SER A 7 -23.84 1.33 -13.17
C SER A 7 -22.35 1.66 -13.41
N PRO A 8 -21.63 0.91 -14.25
CA PRO A 8 -20.24 1.23 -14.62
C PRO A 8 -20.07 2.67 -15.16
N ARG A 9 -21.01 3.15 -15.95
CA ARG A 9 -20.99 4.51 -16.51
C ARG A 9 -21.18 5.58 -15.43
N ASP A 10 -22.12 5.35 -14.51
CA ASP A 10 -22.32 6.27 -13.39
C ASP A 10 -21.10 6.28 -12.45
N LEU A 11 -20.49 5.12 -12.17
CA LEU A 11 -19.27 5.05 -11.41
C LEU A 11 -18.13 5.83 -12.09
N LYS A 12 -17.98 5.70 -13.43
CA LYS A 12 -16.98 6.50 -14.17
C LYS A 12 -17.20 8.00 -13.99
N ASN A 13 -18.45 8.46 -14.04
CA ASN A 13 -18.79 9.85 -13.77
C ASN A 13 -18.47 10.24 -12.32
N MET A 14 -18.80 9.38 -11.34
CA MET A 14 -18.52 9.62 -9.92
C MET A 14 -17.02 9.74 -9.62
N LEU A 15 -16.17 9.00 -10.32
CA LEU A 15 -14.72 9.05 -10.18
C LEU A 15 -14.13 10.41 -10.60
N HIS A 16 -14.84 11.16 -11.46
CA HIS A 16 -14.37 12.43 -12.04
C HIS A 16 -15.27 13.64 -11.70
N ASP A 17 -16.26 13.49 -10.81
CA ASP A 17 -17.17 14.58 -10.42
C ASP A 17 -16.59 15.57 -9.40
N GLY A 18 -15.36 15.36 -8.95
CA GLY A 18 -14.67 16.19 -7.97
C GLY A 18 -15.13 16.02 -6.52
N LYS A 19 -16.15 15.16 -6.27
CA LYS A 19 -16.64 14.88 -4.92
C LYS A 19 -15.86 13.71 -4.30
N GLU A 20 -15.98 13.55 -2.99
CA GLU A 20 -15.40 12.39 -2.29
C GLU A 20 -16.06 11.08 -2.73
N LEU A 21 -15.23 10.08 -2.98
CA LEU A 21 -15.64 8.73 -3.31
C LEU A 21 -14.61 7.73 -2.79
N ALA A 22 -15.06 6.72 -2.05
CA ALA A 22 -14.29 5.52 -1.76
C ALA A 22 -14.75 4.39 -2.70
N LEU A 23 -13.93 4.05 -3.69
CA LEU A 23 -14.12 2.86 -4.52
C LEU A 23 -13.28 1.75 -3.91
N LEU A 24 -13.94 0.77 -3.28
CA LEU A 24 -13.26 -0.30 -2.54
C LEU A 24 -13.44 -1.64 -3.25
N ASP A 25 -12.34 -2.27 -3.59
CA ASP A 25 -12.34 -3.64 -4.09
C ASP A 25 -12.27 -4.60 -2.89
N VAL A 26 -13.35 -5.37 -2.71
CA VAL A 26 -13.49 -6.29 -1.55
C VAL A 26 -13.00 -7.70 -1.85
N ARG A 27 -12.45 -7.93 -3.03
CA ARG A 27 -11.78 -9.19 -3.37
C ARG A 27 -10.46 -9.32 -2.62
N GLU A 28 -9.94 -10.54 -2.57
CA GLU A 28 -8.65 -10.79 -1.94
C GLU A 28 -7.48 -10.28 -2.80
N GLU A 29 -6.30 -10.09 -2.19
CA GLU A 29 -5.16 -9.40 -2.81
C GLU A 29 -4.70 -10.03 -4.13
N GLY A 30 -4.74 -11.36 -4.26
CA GLY A 30 -4.40 -12.05 -5.50
C GLY A 30 -5.39 -11.73 -6.61
N GLN A 31 -6.70 -11.78 -6.32
CA GLN A 31 -7.74 -11.44 -7.28
C GLN A 31 -7.66 -9.97 -7.71
N PHE A 32 -7.47 -9.05 -6.75
CA PHE A 32 -7.25 -7.63 -7.04
C PHE A 32 -6.08 -7.42 -8.01
N GLY A 33 -4.95 -8.07 -7.72
CA GLY A 33 -3.75 -7.94 -8.53
C GLY A 33 -3.83 -8.55 -9.93
N GLU A 34 -4.72 -9.51 -10.16
CA GLU A 34 -4.95 -10.06 -11.52
C GLU A 34 -5.74 -9.08 -12.41
N GLY A 35 -6.52 -8.16 -11.81
CA GLY A 35 -7.19 -7.12 -12.59
C GLY A 35 -8.15 -6.30 -11.74
N HIS A 36 -8.01 -4.96 -11.76
CA HIS A 36 -8.83 -4.03 -11.00
C HIS A 36 -9.02 -2.69 -11.72
N MET A 37 -9.96 -1.88 -11.28
CA MET A 37 -10.14 -0.51 -11.77
C MET A 37 -9.01 0.39 -11.25
N LEU A 38 -8.55 1.33 -12.08
CA LEU A 38 -7.39 2.21 -11.78
C LEU A 38 -7.41 2.83 -10.37
N PHE A 39 -8.56 3.31 -9.93
CA PHE A 39 -8.70 4.03 -8.67
C PHE A 39 -9.36 3.20 -7.56
N ALA A 40 -9.47 1.88 -7.75
CA ALA A 40 -9.97 1.01 -6.71
C ALA A 40 -8.91 0.84 -5.60
N THR A 41 -9.35 1.02 -4.37
CA THR A 41 -8.56 0.75 -3.16
C THR A 41 -8.80 -0.70 -2.73
N PRO A 42 -7.74 -1.53 -2.60
CA PRO A 42 -7.90 -2.89 -2.10
C PRO A 42 -8.27 -2.88 -0.62
N LEU A 43 -9.42 -3.43 -0.30
CA LEU A 43 -9.83 -3.68 1.09
C LEU A 43 -10.54 -5.02 1.14
N PRO A 44 -9.79 -6.14 1.21
CA PRO A 44 -10.34 -7.49 1.17
C PRO A 44 -11.46 -7.71 2.19
N TYR A 45 -12.51 -8.42 1.78
CA TYR A 45 -13.63 -8.77 2.67
C TYR A 45 -13.16 -9.48 3.94
N SER A 46 -12.08 -10.25 3.84
CA SER A 46 -11.47 -10.91 4.99
C SER A 46 -11.02 -9.94 6.09
N ARG A 47 -10.77 -8.67 5.75
CA ARG A 47 -10.28 -7.62 6.65
C ARG A 47 -11.12 -6.34 6.63
N LEU A 48 -12.32 -6.39 6.07
CA LEU A 48 -13.14 -5.21 5.78
C LEU A 48 -13.38 -4.33 7.03
N GLU A 49 -13.89 -4.91 8.12
CA GLU A 49 -14.18 -4.16 9.35
C GLU A 49 -12.89 -3.70 10.07
N LEU A 50 -11.75 -4.34 9.80
CA LEU A 50 -10.47 -4.02 10.42
C LEU A 50 -9.80 -2.81 9.76
N GLY A 51 -9.94 -2.70 8.42
CA GLY A 51 -9.25 -1.67 7.62
C GLY A 51 -10.10 -0.44 7.32
N ILE A 52 -11.43 -0.58 7.28
CA ILE A 52 -12.29 0.48 6.74
C ILE A 52 -12.19 1.82 7.50
N ALA A 53 -12.04 1.80 8.82
CA ALA A 53 -12.00 3.03 9.61
C ALA A 53 -10.74 3.87 9.35
N ALA A 54 -9.63 3.22 9.01
CA ALA A 54 -8.39 3.89 8.63
C ALA A 54 -8.46 4.48 7.22
N LEU A 55 -9.02 3.73 6.26
CA LEU A 55 -9.11 4.13 4.86
C LEU A 55 -10.26 5.11 4.59
N VAL A 56 -11.38 4.95 5.30
CA VAL A 56 -12.62 5.75 5.14
C VAL A 56 -13.09 6.20 6.53
N PRO A 57 -12.46 7.25 7.10
CA PRO A 57 -12.73 7.65 8.49
C PRO A 57 -14.16 8.21 8.69
N ARG A 58 -14.79 8.75 7.64
CA ARG A 58 -16.13 9.35 7.72
C ARG A 58 -17.22 8.34 7.37
N LYS A 59 -18.11 8.06 8.33
CA LYS A 59 -19.20 7.07 8.18
C LYS A 59 -20.23 7.40 7.10
N GLY A 60 -20.40 8.68 6.77
CA GLY A 60 -21.25 9.15 5.68
C GLY A 60 -20.51 9.40 4.36
N ALA A 61 -19.31 8.86 4.18
CA ALA A 61 -18.62 8.92 2.91
C ALA A 61 -19.35 8.09 1.85
N ARG A 62 -19.35 8.56 0.61
CA ARG A 62 -19.90 7.84 -0.53
C ARG A 62 -18.98 6.67 -0.86
N ILE A 63 -19.48 5.44 -0.70
CA ILE A 63 -18.72 4.20 -0.89
C ILE A 63 -19.35 3.39 -2.03
N VAL A 64 -18.53 2.92 -2.95
CA VAL A 64 -18.90 1.89 -3.94
C VAL A 64 -18.01 0.68 -3.71
N LEU A 65 -18.61 -0.48 -3.43
CA LEU A 65 -17.90 -1.75 -3.33
C LEU A 65 -17.92 -2.45 -4.69
N CYS A 66 -16.79 -3.09 -5.04
CA CYS A 66 -16.71 -3.94 -6.22
C CYS A 66 -16.14 -5.32 -5.88
N ASP A 67 -16.59 -6.32 -6.64
CA ASP A 67 -16.19 -7.72 -6.59
C ASP A 67 -16.15 -8.30 -8.02
N ASP A 68 -16.15 -9.61 -8.15
CA ASP A 68 -16.26 -10.30 -9.45
C ASP A 68 -17.72 -10.67 -9.83
N GLY A 69 -18.73 -10.05 -9.17
CA GLY A 69 -20.14 -10.39 -9.36
C GLY A 69 -20.58 -11.64 -8.58
N ASP A 70 -19.77 -12.08 -7.63
CA ASP A 70 -19.92 -13.30 -6.82
C ASP A 70 -20.66 -13.09 -5.48
N GLY A 71 -21.09 -11.86 -5.19
CA GLY A 71 -21.89 -11.51 -4.02
C GLY A 71 -21.07 -11.15 -2.77
N VAL A 72 -19.75 -11.05 -2.88
CA VAL A 72 -18.89 -10.60 -1.78
C VAL A 72 -19.17 -9.13 -1.45
N ALA A 73 -19.38 -8.27 -2.45
CA ALA A 73 -19.73 -6.87 -2.26
C ALA A 73 -21.06 -6.69 -1.51
N GLN A 74 -22.09 -7.52 -1.78
CA GLN A 74 -23.36 -7.50 -1.07
C GLN A 74 -23.17 -7.82 0.43
N ARG A 75 -22.35 -8.81 0.74
CA ARG A 75 -21.97 -9.12 2.12
C ARG A 75 -21.21 -7.96 2.77
N GLY A 76 -20.32 -7.32 2.00
CA GLY A 76 -19.57 -6.13 2.41
C GLY A 76 -20.49 -4.98 2.80
N VAL A 77 -21.53 -4.66 2.00
CA VAL A 77 -22.55 -3.65 2.34
C VAL A 77 -23.19 -3.96 3.68
N LYS A 78 -23.59 -5.22 3.92
CA LYS A 78 -24.20 -5.64 5.19
C LYS A 78 -23.27 -5.38 6.38
N ARG A 79 -21.96 -5.70 6.22
CA ARG A 79 -20.96 -5.46 7.28
C ARG A 79 -20.75 -3.97 7.54
N LEU A 80 -20.59 -3.16 6.49
CA LEU A 80 -20.37 -1.73 6.62
C LEU A 80 -21.57 -1.01 7.25
N ASN A 81 -22.80 -1.36 6.84
CA ASN A 81 -24.01 -0.83 7.45
C ASN A 81 -24.10 -1.19 8.94
N ALA A 82 -23.74 -2.43 9.31
CA ALA A 82 -23.76 -2.89 10.71
C ALA A 82 -22.80 -2.10 11.62
N ILE A 83 -21.71 -1.54 11.05
CA ILE A 83 -20.75 -0.72 11.79
C ILE A 83 -20.93 0.78 11.53
N GLY A 84 -22.08 1.19 10.94
CA GLY A 84 -22.56 2.57 10.87
C GLY A 84 -22.18 3.37 9.63
N TYR A 85 -21.70 2.75 8.54
CA TYR A 85 -21.59 3.42 7.25
C TYR A 85 -22.97 3.52 6.60
N THR A 86 -23.32 4.70 6.07
CA THR A 86 -24.70 5.02 5.67
C THR A 86 -24.92 5.21 4.17
N ASP A 87 -23.84 5.45 3.41
CA ASP A 87 -23.90 5.69 1.96
C ASP A 87 -23.01 4.65 1.24
N VAL A 88 -23.50 3.41 1.19
CA VAL A 88 -22.78 2.26 0.64
C VAL A 88 -23.58 1.63 -0.49
N SER A 89 -23.00 1.57 -1.66
CA SER A 89 -23.53 0.95 -2.87
C SER A 89 -22.57 -0.09 -3.44
N ILE A 90 -23.03 -0.86 -4.42
CA ILE A 90 -22.22 -1.84 -5.15
C ILE A 90 -22.12 -1.47 -6.63
N LEU A 91 -21.02 -1.85 -7.26
CA LEU A 91 -20.88 -1.78 -8.72
C LEU A 91 -21.70 -2.89 -9.38
N GLY A 92 -22.62 -2.52 -10.27
CA GLY A 92 -23.42 -3.46 -11.04
C GLY A 92 -22.55 -4.34 -11.96
N GLY A 93 -22.61 -5.65 -11.74
CA GLY A 93 -21.80 -6.62 -12.47
C GLY A 93 -20.34 -6.69 -12.05
N GLY A 94 -19.92 -5.95 -11.00
CA GLY A 94 -18.56 -5.97 -10.49
C GLY A 94 -17.49 -5.57 -11.52
N ASN A 95 -16.26 -6.05 -11.35
CA ASN A 95 -15.16 -5.83 -12.31
C ASN A 95 -15.47 -6.37 -13.72
N PRO A 96 -16.11 -7.54 -13.89
CA PRO A 96 -16.57 -7.99 -15.22
C PRO A 96 -17.55 -7.02 -15.89
N GLY A 97 -18.50 -6.44 -15.12
CA GLY A 97 -19.45 -5.44 -15.62
C GLY A 97 -18.75 -4.14 -16.07
N TRP A 98 -17.72 -3.71 -15.33
CA TRP A 98 -16.88 -2.57 -15.71
C TRP A 98 -16.16 -2.82 -17.04
N ALA A 99 -15.52 -3.99 -17.19
CA ALA A 99 -14.85 -4.39 -18.43
C ALA A 99 -15.83 -4.51 -19.61
N ALA A 100 -17.00 -5.10 -19.39
CA ALA A 100 -18.04 -5.23 -20.41
C ALA A 100 -18.61 -3.88 -20.88
N ALA A 101 -18.55 -2.84 -20.03
CA ALA A 101 -18.90 -1.48 -20.40
C ALA A 101 -17.80 -0.76 -21.22
N GLY A 102 -16.68 -1.43 -21.50
CA GLY A 102 -15.58 -0.93 -22.32
C GLY A 102 -14.54 -0.12 -21.55
N PHE A 103 -14.54 -0.16 -20.21
CA PHE A 103 -13.56 0.52 -19.38
C PHE A 103 -12.36 -0.37 -19.05
N ALA A 104 -11.19 0.24 -18.87
CA ALA A 104 -9.94 -0.47 -18.65
C ALA A 104 -9.91 -1.18 -17.28
N ILE A 105 -9.33 -2.38 -17.28
CA ILE A 105 -8.93 -3.14 -16.11
C ILE A 105 -7.40 -3.24 -16.10
N PHE A 106 -6.80 -2.96 -14.96
CA PHE A 106 -5.35 -2.90 -14.79
C PHE A 106 -4.86 -4.09 -13.96
N LYS A 107 -3.88 -4.80 -14.47
CA LYS A 107 -3.19 -5.86 -13.73
C LYS A 107 -2.12 -5.27 -12.80
N GLY A 108 -1.75 -5.97 -11.74
CA GLY A 108 -0.68 -5.59 -10.81
C GLY A 108 -1.20 -4.87 -9.57
N VAL A 109 -0.31 -4.21 -8.83
CA VAL A 109 -0.62 -3.45 -7.62
C VAL A 109 0.03 -2.07 -7.67
N ASN A 110 -0.51 -1.11 -6.91
CA ASN A 110 -0.03 0.28 -6.89
C ASN A 110 -0.03 0.92 -8.30
N VAL A 111 -0.98 0.57 -9.13
CA VAL A 111 -1.05 1.01 -10.53
C VAL A 111 -1.07 2.54 -10.67
N PRO A 112 -1.83 3.32 -9.85
CA PRO A 112 -1.80 4.77 -9.95
C PRO A 112 -0.40 5.37 -9.80
N SER A 113 0.41 4.88 -8.85
CA SER A 113 1.77 5.39 -8.65
C SER A 113 2.74 4.93 -9.74
N LYS A 114 2.52 3.75 -10.31
CA LYS A 114 3.31 3.26 -11.45
C LYS A 114 3.08 4.13 -12.69
N LEU A 115 1.82 4.36 -13.03
CA LEU A 115 1.42 5.28 -14.07
C LEU A 115 1.98 6.68 -13.84
N PHE A 116 1.87 7.18 -12.61
CA PHE A 116 2.40 8.48 -12.25
C PHE A 116 3.93 8.57 -12.45
N GLY A 117 4.68 7.53 -12.07
CA GLY A 117 6.13 7.48 -12.30
C GLY A 117 6.51 7.54 -13.77
N GLU A 118 5.81 6.80 -14.63
CA GLU A 118 6.02 6.86 -16.08
C GLU A 118 5.64 8.24 -16.67
N LEU A 119 4.56 8.87 -16.18
CA LEU A 119 4.19 10.24 -16.56
C LEU A 119 5.24 11.26 -16.10
N VAL A 120 5.81 11.09 -14.90
CA VAL A 120 6.90 11.94 -14.38
C VAL A 120 8.14 11.83 -15.26
N GLU A 121 8.57 10.62 -15.62
CA GLU A 121 9.71 10.44 -16.53
C GLU A 121 9.46 11.15 -17.86
N HIS A 122 8.28 10.98 -18.44
CA HIS A 122 7.93 11.56 -19.73
C HIS A 122 7.83 13.09 -19.72
N VAL A 123 7.22 13.68 -18.66
CA VAL A 123 6.98 15.13 -18.58
C VAL A 123 8.25 15.90 -18.18
N TYR A 124 9.06 15.34 -17.28
CA TYR A 124 10.28 15.99 -16.80
C TYR A 124 11.55 15.61 -17.57
N ASP A 125 11.46 14.60 -18.45
CA ASP A 125 12.65 13.99 -19.11
C ASP A 125 13.73 13.67 -18.07
N THR A 126 13.33 12.95 -17.00
CA THR A 126 14.22 12.64 -15.86
C THR A 126 15.48 11.93 -16.35
N PRO A 127 16.69 12.48 -16.10
CA PRO A 127 17.93 11.87 -16.54
C PRO A 127 18.10 10.45 -16.02
N ARG A 128 18.59 9.55 -16.84
CA ARG A 128 18.76 8.13 -16.51
C ARG A 128 20.09 7.59 -16.97
N VAL A 129 20.51 6.51 -16.35
CA VAL A 129 21.64 5.67 -16.78
C VAL A 129 21.16 4.23 -16.84
N THR A 130 21.66 3.51 -17.82
CA THR A 130 21.42 2.06 -17.95
C THR A 130 22.27 1.28 -16.97
N VAL A 131 21.90 0.04 -16.69
CA VAL A 131 22.70 -0.85 -15.83
C VAL A 131 24.08 -1.15 -16.42
N THR A 132 24.21 -1.19 -17.75
CA THR A 132 25.49 -1.39 -18.44
C THR A 132 26.39 -0.17 -18.35
N GLU A 133 25.85 1.04 -18.50
CA GLU A 133 26.59 2.29 -18.24
C GLU A 133 27.05 2.36 -16.79
N LEU A 134 26.20 2.05 -15.82
CA LEU A 134 26.58 2.02 -14.41
C LEU A 134 27.72 1.00 -14.16
N ALA A 135 27.63 -0.20 -14.74
CA ALA A 135 28.72 -1.19 -14.64
C ALA A 135 30.02 -0.68 -15.24
N GLN A 136 29.96 0.05 -16.36
CA GLN A 136 31.14 0.68 -16.97
C GLN A 136 31.69 1.81 -16.09
N MET A 137 30.85 2.66 -15.50
CA MET A 137 31.27 3.69 -14.54
C MET A 137 32.02 3.09 -13.35
N LYS A 138 31.50 1.96 -12.80
CA LYS A 138 32.18 1.20 -11.73
C LYS A 138 33.56 0.71 -12.18
N LYS A 139 33.67 0.14 -13.37
CA LYS A 139 34.94 -0.35 -13.95
C LYS A 139 35.96 0.78 -14.17
N ASN A 140 35.47 1.95 -14.55
CA ASN A 140 36.29 3.13 -14.79
C ASN A 140 36.68 3.89 -13.50
N ASN A 141 36.19 3.47 -12.33
CA ASN A 141 36.32 4.18 -11.05
C ASN A 141 35.85 5.65 -11.14
N GLU A 142 34.76 5.92 -11.84
CA GLU A 142 34.16 7.25 -11.91
C GLU A 142 33.66 7.72 -10.54
N ASP A 143 33.58 9.04 -10.34
CA ASP A 143 33.05 9.63 -9.09
C ASP A 143 31.51 9.62 -9.10
N PHE A 144 30.93 8.63 -8.45
CA PHE A 144 29.48 8.51 -8.28
C PHE A 144 29.11 7.79 -6.96
N VAL A 145 27.85 7.96 -6.55
CA VAL A 145 27.23 7.23 -5.45
C VAL A 145 25.91 6.61 -5.93
N ILE A 146 25.60 5.41 -5.47
CA ILE A 146 24.31 4.76 -5.68
C ILE A 146 23.50 4.91 -4.39
N VAL A 147 22.31 5.51 -4.49
CA VAL A 147 21.34 5.57 -3.40
C VAL A 147 20.11 4.75 -3.72
N ASP A 148 19.72 3.88 -2.81
CA ASP A 148 18.55 3.02 -2.97
C ASP A 148 17.33 3.66 -2.31
N GLY A 149 16.35 4.08 -3.12
CA GLY A 149 15.15 4.78 -2.69
C GLY A 149 14.08 3.90 -2.03
N ARG A 150 14.36 2.61 -1.83
CA ARG A 150 13.45 1.65 -1.22
C ARG A 150 13.54 1.67 0.32
N PRO A 151 12.51 1.12 1.02
CA PRO A 151 12.61 0.83 2.45
C PRO A 151 13.81 -0.08 2.78
N TYR A 152 14.35 0.08 3.98
CA TYR A 152 15.53 -0.67 4.43
C TYR A 152 15.38 -2.19 4.31
N ALA A 153 14.21 -2.74 4.62
CA ALA A 153 13.96 -4.19 4.52
C ALA A 153 14.10 -4.73 3.08
N GLU A 154 13.66 -3.96 2.06
CA GLU A 154 13.83 -4.32 0.65
C GLU A 154 15.30 -4.21 0.23
N TYR A 155 15.97 -3.12 0.63
CA TYR A 155 17.39 -2.88 0.37
C TYR A 155 18.28 -3.97 0.99
N ASN A 156 18.09 -4.28 2.28
CA ASN A 156 18.85 -5.31 2.99
C ASN A 156 18.67 -6.69 2.37
N LYS A 157 17.46 -7.03 1.92
CA LYS A 157 17.20 -8.31 1.23
C LYS A 157 18.04 -8.45 -0.03
N MET A 158 18.17 -7.38 -0.83
CA MET A 158 18.98 -7.33 -2.04
C MET A 158 19.12 -5.89 -2.56
N ASN A 159 20.30 -5.52 -3.03
CA ASN A 159 20.57 -4.20 -3.61
C ASN A 159 21.69 -4.26 -4.67
N ILE A 160 21.93 -3.14 -5.38
CA ILE A 160 23.09 -2.98 -6.25
C ILE A 160 24.35 -2.88 -5.37
N PRO A 161 25.43 -3.65 -5.64
CA PRO A 161 26.63 -3.64 -4.82
C PRO A 161 27.21 -2.24 -4.61
N GLY A 162 27.45 -1.89 -3.35
CA GLY A 162 27.95 -0.57 -2.95
C GLY A 162 26.87 0.49 -2.77
N GLY A 163 25.59 0.18 -3.03
CA GLY A 163 24.47 1.09 -2.80
C GLY A 163 24.27 1.44 -1.32
N ILE A 164 23.73 2.61 -1.06
CA ILE A 164 23.39 3.13 0.27
C ILE A 164 21.88 3.29 0.35
N CYS A 165 21.25 2.72 1.39
CA CYS A 165 19.81 2.88 1.62
C CYS A 165 19.47 4.32 1.98
N CYS A 166 18.60 4.96 1.20
CA CYS A 166 18.02 6.25 1.50
C CYS A 166 16.63 6.35 0.83
N PRO A 167 15.55 5.99 1.55
CA PRO A 167 14.19 6.03 1.00
C PRO A 167 13.84 7.39 0.40
N ASN A 168 13.04 7.40 -0.67
CA ASN A 168 12.82 8.59 -1.49
C ASN A 168 12.42 9.85 -0.71
N ALA A 169 11.61 9.72 0.35
CA ALA A 169 11.22 10.88 1.16
C ALA A 169 12.38 11.41 2.04
N GLU A 170 13.37 10.58 2.33
CA GLU A 170 14.57 10.95 3.10
C GLU A 170 15.64 11.64 2.22
N LEU A 171 15.60 11.44 0.90
CA LEU A 171 16.65 11.91 -0.02
C LEU A 171 16.98 13.40 0.14
N PRO A 172 16.04 14.36 0.08
CA PRO A 172 16.37 15.79 0.21
C PRO A 172 16.98 16.16 1.54
N LEU A 173 16.55 15.47 2.62
CA LEU A 173 17.03 15.71 3.97
C LEU A 173 18.44 15.15 4.21
N ARG A 174 18.79 14.04 3.53
CA ARG A 174 19.97 13.22 3.85
C ARG A 174 21.06 13.23 2.79
N ILE A 175 20.75 13.57 1.56
CA ILE A 175 21.69 13.36 0.43
C ILE A 175 23.02 14.12 0.60
N ARG A 176 22.99 15.32 1.17
CA ARG A 176 24.20 16.13 1.40
C ARG A 176 25.11 15.54 2.48
N GLU A 177 24.61 14.65 3.32
CA GLU A 177 25.44 13.90 4.26
C GLU A 177 26.09 12.68 3.61
N ILE A 178 25.44 12.10 2.60
CA ILE A 178 25.96 10.97 1.81
C ILE A 178 26.98 11.48 0.78
N VAL A 179 26.71 12.62 0.13
CA VAL A 179 27.51 13.16 -0.98
C VAL A 179 27.97 14.58 -0.63
N LYS A 180 29.28 14.74 -0.40
CA LYS A 180 29.88 16.03 -0.02
C LYS A 180 30.37 16.84 -1.20
N ASN A 181 30.86 16.17 -2.28
CA ASN A 181 31.36 16.83 -3.46
C ASN A 181 30.20 17.11 -4.44
N PRO A 182 29.94 18.38 -4.85
CA PRO A 182 28.84 18.71 -5.76
C PRO A 182 29.03 18.16 -7.19
N LYS A 183 30.21 17.67 -7.54
CA LYS A 183 30.47 17.05 -8.85
C LYS A 183 30.19 15.56 -8.90
N THR A 184 30.09 14.89 -7.73
CA THR A 184 29.78 13.46 -7.65
C THR A 184 28.41 13.17 -8.25
N LYS A 185 28.34 12.24 -9.18
CA LYS A 185 27.08 11.80 -9.78
C LYS A 185 26.24 11.03 -8.75
N ILE A 186 24.96 11.31 -8.67
CA ILE A 186 24.02 10.59 -7.81
C ILE A 186 23.13 9.70 -8.67
N ILE A 187 23.17 8.39 -8.42
CA ILE A 187 22.37 7.41 -9.15
C ILE A 187 21.35 6.83 -8.20
N VAL A 188 20.07 7.14 -8.45
CA VAL A 188 18.97 6.64 -7.62
C VAL A 188 18.49 5.30 -8.15
N ASN A 189 18.50 4.29 -7.29
CA ASN A 189 18.11 2.91 -7.59
C ASN A 189 16.80 2.53 -6.90
N CYS A 190 16.10 1.54 -7.48
CA CYS A 190 15.00 0.81 -6.84
C CYS A 190 14.90 -0.63 -7.39
N ALA A 191 13.75 -1.28 -7.25
CA ALA A 191 13.56 -2.62 -7.79
C ALA A 191 13.29 -2.66 -9.31
N GLY A 192 12.56 -1.67 -9.82
CA GLY A 192 12.18 -1.54 -11.24
C GLY A 192 12.41 -0.11 -11.73
N ARG A 193 11.34 0.64 -11.96
CA ARG A 193 11.38 1.98 -12.58
C ARG A 193 10.91 3.10 -11.66
N THR A 194 9.66 3.06 -11.21
CA THR A 194 8.94 4.16 -10.56
C THR A 194 9.74 4.88 -9.47
N ARG A 195 10.27 4.16 -8.48
CA ARG A 195 10.96 4.79 -7.34
C ARG A 195 12.33 5.37 -7.69
N SER A 196 13.04 4.82 -8.71
CA SER A 196 14.28 5.43 -9.21
C SER A 196 13.97 6.77 -9.88
N ILE A 197 12.97 6.80 -10.75
CA ILE A 197 12.50 8.01 -11.45
C ILE A 197 12.07 9.06 -10.42
N MET A 198 11.17 8.69 -9.53
CA MET A 198 10.63 9.60 -8.50
C MET A 198 11.71 10.13 -7.57
N GLY A 199 12.67 9.30 -7.15
CA GLY A 199 13.75 9.72 -6.26
C GLY A 199 14.73 10.66 -6.96
N ALA A 200 15.14 10.36 -8.20
CA ALA A 200 15.99 11.24 -8.98
C ALA A 200 15.29 12.59 -9.23
N GLN A 201 14.04 12.57 -9.67
CA GLN A 201 13.28 13.80 -9.92
C GLN A 201 13.00 14.58 -8.64
N THR A 202 12.89 13.91 -7.48
CA THR A 202 12.79 14.59 -6.18
C THR A 202 14.01 15.46 -5.91
N LEU A 203 15.22 14.92 -6.10
CA LEU A 203 16.47 15.67 -5.91
C LEU A 203 16.59 16.83 -6.90
N LEU A 204 16.25 16.60 -8.18
CA LEU A 204 16.25 17.64 -9.20
C LEU A 204 15.25 18.77 -8.89
N ASN A 205 14.02 18.41 -8.49
CA ASN A 205 13.01 19.39 -8.09
C ASN A 205 13.41 20.18 -6.83
N PHE A 206 14.15 19.54 -5.93
CA PHE A 206 14.67 20.16 -4.71
C PHE A 206 15.86 21.11 -4.99
N GLY A 207 16.49 21.02 -6.17
CA GLY A 207 17.57 21.89 -6.59
C GLY A 207 18.94 21.45 -6.08
N ILE A 208 19.19 20.14 -6.02
CA ILE A 208 20.54 19.61 -5.77
C ILE A 208 21.46 19.94 -6.95
N GLU A 209 22.66 20.43 -6.66
CA GLU A 209 23.64 20.85 -7.67
C GLU A 209 24.32 19.67 -8.38
N ASN A 210 24.35 18.52 -7.73
CA ASN A 210 24.95 17.30 -8.29
C ASN A 210 24.23 16.84 -9.55
N PRO A 211 24.95 16.21 -10.50
CA PRO A 211 24.31 15.45 -11.57
C PRO A 211 23.53 14.27 -10.99
N VAL A 212 22.22 14.19 -11.25
CA VAL A 212 21.33 13.16 -10.70
C VAL A 212 20.72 12.34 -11.82
N PHE A 213 20.70 11.03 -11.65
CA PHE A 213 20.19 10.06 -12.62
C PHE A 213 19.33 9.00 -11.95
N ALA A 214 18.28 8.56 -12.63
CA ALA A 214 17.56 7.35 -12.29
C ALA A 214 18.27 6.12 -12.88
N LEU A 215 18.45 5.04 -12.12
CA LEU A 215 18.89 3.77 -12.68
C LEU A 215 17.76 3.09 -13.42
N GLU A 216 17.91 2.90 -14.72
CA GLU A 216 16.91 2.26 -15.56
C GLU A 216 16.70 0.81 -15.15
N ASN A 217 15.44 0.41 -14.92
CA ASN A 217 15.02 -0.94 -14.54
C ASN A 217 15.60 -1.46 -13.20
N GLY A 218 16.33 -0.65 -12.45
CA GLY A 218 16.77 -0.93 -11.09
C GLY A 218 17.45 -2.29 -10.87
N THR A 219 17.17 -2.95 -9.73
CA THR A 219 17.75 -4.28 -9.44
C THR A 219 17.30 -5.36 -10.42
N GLN A 220 16.11 -5.26 -11.02
CA GLN A 220 15.66 -6.21 -12.05
C GLN A 220 16.50 -6.07 -13.33
N GLY A 221 16.74 -4.85 -13.80
CA GLY A 221 17.62 -4.61 -14.94
C GLY A 221 19.05 -5.12 -14.68
N TRP A 222 19.57 -4.94 -13.46
CA TRP A 222 20.88 -5.44 -13.04
C TRP A 222 20.99 -6.95 -13.17
N VAL A 223 19.98 -7.70 -12.67
CA VAL A 223 19.93 -9.17 -12.81
C VAL A 223 19.76 -9.60 -14.27
N LEU A 224 18.92 -8.89 -15.04
CA LEU A 224 18.71 -9.21 -16.47
C LEU A 224 19.95 -9.00 -17.32
N ALA A 225 20.87 -8.14 -16.88
CA ALA A 225 22.19 -7.92 -17.49
C ALA A 225 23.29 -8.85 -16.93
N ASP A 226 22.91 -9.92 -16.23
CA ASP A 226 23.78 -10.94 -15.64
C ASP A 226 24.75 -10.42 -14.56
N PHE A 227 24.39 -9.33 -13.88
CA PHE A 227 25.15 -8.83 -12.74
C PHE A 227 24.60 -9.37 -11.43
N GLU A 228 25.49 -9.60 -10.46
CA GLU A 228 25.12 -10.09 -9.14
C GLU A 228 24.63 -8.97 -8.22
N LEU A 229 23.62 -9.28 -7.42
CA LEU A 229 23.10 -8.41 -6.37
C LEU A 229 23.83 -8.67 -5.05
N GLU A 230 24.02 -7.61 -4.28
CA GLU A 230 24.46 -7.70 -2.89
C GLU A 230 23.28 -8.00 -1.98
N ARG A 231 23.49 -8.81 -0.94
CA ARG A 231 22.49 -9.21 0.06
C ARG A 231 22.99 -8.93 1.46
N GLY A 232 22.08 -8.59 2.38
CA GLY A 232 22.40 -8.33 3.79
C GLY A 232 23.19 -7.05 4.03
N ALA A 233 23.25 -6.13 3.06
CA ALA A 233 23.92 -4.86 3.23
C ALA A 233 23.23 -3.98 4.27
N THR A 234 24.02 -3.26 5.07
CA THR A 234 23.52 -2.43 6.18
C THR A 234 23.84 -0.96 6.02
N ARG A 235 24.44 -0.56 4.89
CA ARG A 235 24.77 0.84 4.63
C ARG A 235 23.50 1.66 4.46
N LYS A 236 23.32 2.68 5.30
CA LYS A 236 22.22 3.61 5.24
C LYS A 236 22.67 5.03 5.57
N TYR A 237 21.81 6.00 5.29
CA TYR A 237 22.01 7.40 5.68
C TYR A 237 22.18 7.54 7.21
N SER A 238 22.78 8.66 7.64
CA SER A 238 22.84 9.01 9.07
C SER A 238 21.44 9.31 9.63
N GLU A 239 21.10 8.73 10.77
CA GLU A 239 19.82 9.02 11.44
C GLU A 239 19.79 10.43 12.04
N GLN A 240 20.96 11.00 12.36
CA GLN A 240 21.07 12.37 12.85
C GLN A 240 20.84 13.37 11.73
N ILE A 241 19.98 14.35 11.97
CA ILE A 241 19.76 15.47 11.07
C ILE A 241 20.84 16.51 11.31
N ASN A 242 21.48 16.96 10.24
CA ASN A 242 22.44 18.06 10.29
C ASN A 242 21.69 19.37 10.57
N GLN A 243 21.79 19.85 11.81
CA GLN A 243 21.09 21.04 12.27
C GLN A 243 21.59 22.33 11.61
N GLU A 244 22.86 22.39 11.20
CA GLU A 244 23.43 23.56 10.50
C GLU A 244 22.89 23.67 9.08
N ALA A 245 22.65 22.53 8.41
CA ALA A 245 22.10 22.51 7.05
C ALA A 245 20.57 22.68 7.01
N LEU A 246 19.88 22.38 8.12
CA LEU A 246 18.42 22.30 8.16
C LEU A 246 17.71 23.58 7.69
N PRO A 247 18.10 24.82 8.08
CA PRO A 247 17.43 26.04 7.58
C PRO A 247 17.48 26.18 6.05
N GLY A 248 18.60 25.81 5.43
CA GLY A 248 18.73 25.81 3.96
C GLY A 248 17.85 24.77 3.29
N LEU A 249 17.71 23.59 3.90
CA LEU A 249 16.83 22.52 3.42
C LEU A 249 15.35 22.93 3.54
N GLN A 250 14.96 23.56 4.64
CA GLN A 250 13.62 24.12 4.84
C GLN A 250 13.30 25.21 3.80
N ALA A 251 14.24 26.09 3.50
CA ALA A 251 14.06 27.08 2.44
C ALA A 251 13.85 26.44 1.06
N GLY A 252 14.57 25.33 0.75
CA GLY A 252 14.35 24.53 -0.44
C GLY A 252 12.96 23.90 -0.47
N ALA A 253 12.51 23.35 0.66
CA ALA A 253 11.18 22.76 0.81
C ALA A 253 10.05 23.80 0.61
N GLN A 254 10.22 25.03 1.12
CA GLN A 254 9.26 26.14 0.90
C GLN A 254 9.15 26.50 -0.58
N LYS A 255 10.26 26.46 -1.35
CA LYS A 255 10.21 26.68 -2.80
C LYS A 255 9.39 25.59 -3.50
N LEU A 256 9.44 24.33 -3.05
CA LEU A 256 8.59 23.27 -3.59
C LEU A 256 7.11 23.52 -3.28
N LEU A 257 6.75 23.91 -2.05
CA LEU A 257 5.37 24.25 -1.69
C LEU A 257 4.83 25.37 -2.59
N ALA A 258 5.61 26.44 -2.78
CA ALA A 258 5.24 27.55 -3.65
C ALA A 258 5.07 27.10 -5.11
N ARG A 259 6.05 26.33 -5.64
CA ARG A 259 6.03 25.83 -7.03
C ARG A 259 4.80 24.99 -7.32
N PHE A 260 4.42 24.08 -6.42
CA PHE A 260 3.29 23.16 -6.62
C PHE A 260 1.99 23.65 -5.96
N LYS A 261 1.96 24.89 -5.45
CA LYS A 261 0.79 25.51 -4.80
C LYS A 261 0.21 24.62 -3.69
N VAL A 262 1.08 24.00 -2.89
CA VAL A 262 0.69 23.29 -1.68
C VAL A 262 0.52 24.29 -0.55
N GLN A 263 -0.61 24.24 0.14
CA GLN A 263 -0.91 25.13 1.26
C GLN A 263 -0.43 24.51 2.58
N THR A 264 -0.04 25.36 3.52
CA THR A 264 0.14 25.00 4.92
C THR A 264 -1.15 25.23 5.70
N VAL A 265 -1.33 24.51 6.80
CA VAL A 265 -2.50 24.61 7.68
C VAL A 265 -2.08 24.58 9.14
N THR A 266 -2.75 25.36 9.98
CA THR A 266 -2.51 25.40 11.41
C THR A 266 -3.20 24.21 12.12
N ALA A 267 -2.71 23.84 13.31
CA ALA A 267 -3.35 22.82 14.15
C ALA A 267 -4.84 23.15 14.38
N LYS A 268 -5.17 24.43 14.64
CA LYS A 268 -6.55 24.89 14.85
C LYS A 268 -7.46 24.63 13.63
N GLN A 269 -6.94 24.84 12.43
CA GLN A 269 -7.71 24.52 11.21
C GLN A 269 -7.95 23.02 11.05
N VAL A 270 -6.95 22.20 11.34
CA VAL A 270 -7.06 20.74 11.27
C VAL A 270 -8.03 20.20 12.33
N GLU A 271 -8.00 20.76 13.56
CA GLU A 271 -8.97 20.44 14.62
C GLU A 271 -10.40 20.77 14.19
N ALA A 272 -10.62 21.94 13.58
CA ALA A 272 -11.93 22.29 13.01
C ALA A 272 -12.37 21.30 11.92
N TRP A 273 -11.44 20.91 11.02
CA TRP A 273 -11.74 19.92 9.98
C TRP A 273 -12.04 18.53 10.55
N SER A 274 -11.43 18.15 11.67
CA SER A 274 -11.67 16.83 12.30
C SER A 274 -13.09 16.65 12.82
N THR A 275 -13.81 17.75 13.04
CA THR A 275 -15.21 17.75 13.48
C THR A 275 -16.21 17.93 12.33
N GLU A 276 -15.73 18.20 11.11
CA GLU A 276 -16.60 18.34 9.94
C GLU A 276 -17.22 16.98 9.53
N THR A 277 -18.52 16.99 9.28
CA THR A 277 -19.25 15.79 8.84
C THR A 277 -19.33 15.63 7.32
N LYS A 278 -18.92 16.65 6.56
CA LYS A 278 -19.08 16.71 5.10
C LYS A 278 -17.83 16.26 4.33
N ARG A 279 -16.65 16.34 4.93
CA ARG A 279 -15.39 15.99 4.29
C ARG A 279 -14.55 15.04 5.13
N SER A 280 -13.92 14.10 4.47
CA SER A 280 -12.97 13.16 5.07
C SER A 280 -11.63 13.85 5.31
N LEU A 281 -10.97 13.50 6.42
CA LEU A 281 -9.67 14.01 6.82
C LEU A 281 -8.75 12.84 7.15
N SER A 282 -7.56 12.82 6.55
CA SER A 282 -6.46 11.93 6.90
C SER A 282 -5.28 12.76 7.38
N VAL A 283 -4.79 12.52 8.58
CA VAL A 283 -3.58 13.17 9.12
C VAL A 283 -2.48 12.12 9.21
N LEU A 284 -1.39 12.33 8.47
CA LEU A 284 -0.37 11.33 8.22
C LEU A 284 1.01 11.86 8.65
N ASP A 285 1.70 11.09 9.50
CA ASP A 285 3.10 11.31 9.84
C ASP A 285 3.98 10.60 8.80
N VAL A 286 4.78 11.37 8.07
CA VAL A 286 5.58 10.88 6.93
C VAL A 286 7.03 10.50 7.30
N ARG A 287 7.37 10.54 8.58
CA ARG A 287 8.70 10.19 9.09
C ARG A 287 8.99 8.70 9.06
N THR A 288 10.16 8.32 9.54
CA THR A 288 10.56 6.91 9.65
C THR A 288 9.72 6.16 10.71
N PRO A 289 9.65 4.81 10.65
CA PRO A 289 8.97 4.01 11.66
C PRO A 289 9.53 4.23 13.09
N GLU A 290 10.83 4.40 13.19
CA GLU A 290 11.52 4.61 14.47
C GLU A 290 11.14 5.95 15.07
N GLU A 291 11.10 7.01 14.26
CA GLU A 291 10.69 8.35 14.71
C GLU A 291 9.21 8.39 15.11
N PHE A 292 8.35 7.72 14.34
CA PHE A 292 6.92 7.61 14.69
C PHE A 292 6.71 6.85 16.01
N ALA A 293 7.43 5.75 16.21
CA ALA A 293 7.38 4.96 17.45
C ALA A 293 7.90 5.73 18.67
N ALA A 294 8.87 6.62 18.47
CA ALA A 294 9.37 7.50 19.53
C ALA A 294 8.37 8.60 19.95
N GLY A 295 7.38 8.89 19.14
CA GLY A 295 6.28 9.82 19.41
C GLY A 295 5.78 10.54 18.17
N SER A 296 4.47 10.75 18.11
CA SER A 296 3.78 11.45 17.03
C SER A 296 2.54 12.17 17.54
N ILE A 297 1.79 12.79 16.64
CA ILE A 297 0.49 13.40 16.93
C ILE A 297 -0.49 12.29 17.31
N PRO A 298 -1.12 12.35 18.50
CA PRO A 298 -2.15 11.37 18.87
C PRO A 298 -3.28 11.34 17.83
N GLY A 299 -3.60 10.16 17.33
CA GLY A 299 -4.63 9.95 16.30
C GLY A 299 -4.16 10.12 14.85
N ALA A 300 -2.93 10.56 14.58
CA ALA A 300 -2.35 10.53 13.25
C ALA A 300 -1.93 9.10 12.87
N ALA A 301 -2.02 8.77 11.59
CA ALA A 301 -1.54 7.49 11.07
C ALA A 301 -0.08 7.61 10.59
N HIS A 302 0.71 6.55 10.78
CA HIS A 302 2.05 6.47 10.23
C HIS A 302 2.02 6.10 8.76
N ALA A 303 2.61 6.94 7.91
CA ALA A 303 2.68 6.73 6.46
C ALA A 303 4.05 7.19 5.94
N PRO A 304 5.10 6.34 6.02
CA PRO A 304 6.44 6.73 5.56
C PRO A 304 6.38 7.34 4.17
N GLY A 305 6.91 8.57 4.01
CA GLY A 305 6.58 9.42 2.87
C GLY A 305 6.87 8.79 1.50
N GLY A 306 7.97 8.02 1.36
CA GLY A 306 8.28 7.30 0.13
C GLY A 306 7.26 6.21 -0.20
N GLN A 307 6.74 5.53 0.82
CA GLN A 307 5.71 4.51 0.67
C GLN A 307 4.33 5.12 0.45
N LEU A 308 4.02 6.25 1.10
CA LEU A 308 2.77 6.97 0.89
C LEU A 308 2.61 7.41 -0.59
N VAL A 309 3.67 7.91 -1.22
CA VAL A 309 3.63 8.24 -2.67
C VAL A 309 3.53 6.97 -3.52
N GLN A 310 4.18 5.89 -3.13
CA GLN A 310 4.19 4.60 -3.84
C GLN A 310 2.83 3.89 -3.82
N ALA A 311 2.07 4.01 -2.73
CA ALA A 311 0.85 3.25 -2.47
C ALA A 311 -0.14 4.10 -1.66
N THR A 312 -0.54 5.26 -2.19
CA THR A 312 -1.41 6.22 -1.50
C THR A 312 -2.71 5.57 -1.02
N ASP A 313 -3.25 4.63 -1.78
CA ASP A 313 -4.44 3.83 -1.48
C ASP A 313 -4.30 2.93 -0.23
N ALA A 314 -3.09 2.63 0.22
CA ALA A 314 -2.87 1.90 1.48
C ALA A 314 -3.19 2.76 2.73
N TRP A 315 -3.26 4.07 2.60
CA TRP A 315 -3.52 5.01 3.71
C TRP A 315 -4.76 5.87 3.50
N VAL A 316 -5.13 6.15 2.26
CA VAL A 316 -6.23 7.04 1.90
C VAL A 316 -7.15 6.35 0.90
N GLY A 317 -8.24 5.78 1.39
CA GLY A 317 -9.23 5.07 0.57
C GLY A 317 -10.31 5.98 -0.05
N VAL A 318 -10.30 7.29 0.27
CA VAL A 318 -11.29 8.26 -0.23
C VAL A 318 -10.63 9.22 -1.21
N ARG A 319 -11.00 9.15 -2.48
CA ARG A 319 -10.59 10.15 -3.48
C ARG A 319 -11.11 11.52 -3.08
N ASN A 320 -10.33 12.56 -3.35
CA ASN A 320 -10.64 13.96 -3.02
C ASN A 320 -10.81 14.25 -1.52
N ALA A 321 -10.42 13.32 -0.62
CA ALA A 321 -10.31 13.61 0.81
C ALA A 321 -9.20 14.62 1.09
N ARG A 322 -9.33 15.36 2.22
CA ARG A 322 -8.24 16.21 2.72
C ARG A 322 -7.14 15.33 3.32
N ILE A 323 -5.91 15.56 2.89
CA ILE A 323 -4.72 14.89 3.42
C ILE A 323 -3.84 15.95 4.07
N VAL A 324 -3.52 15.78 5.34
CA VAL A 324 -2.61 16.66 6.08
C VAL A 324 -1.36 15.87 6.45
N LEU A 325 -0.20 16.36 6.03
CA LEU A 325 1.08 15.72 6.28
C LEU A 325 1.83 16.41 7.42
N ALA A 326 2.44 15.61 8.29
CA ALA A 326 3.27 16.08 9.40
C ALA A 326 4.66 15.42 9.35
N ASP A 327 5.67 16.19 9.71
CA ASP A 327 7.04 15.75 9.98
C ASP A 327 7.60 16.47 11.22
N SER A 328 8.89 16.34 11.48
CA SER A 328 9.58 17.04 12.57
C SER A 328 10.61 18.06 12.07
N ASP A 329 10.85 18.11 10.77
CA ASP A 329 11.98 18.83 10.17
C ASP A 329 11.55 19.94 9.18
N GLY A 330 10.29 19.90 8.72
CA GLY A 330 9.76 20.86 7.73
C GLY A 330 10.33 20.66 6.32
N VAL A 331 10.85 19.47 6.01
CA VAL A 331 11.42 19.10 4.70
C VAL A 331 10.67 17.93 4.08
N ARG A 332 10.46 16.84 4.82
CA ARG A 332 9.86 15.60 4.31
C ARG A 332 8.39 15.78 3.94
N ALA A 333 7.59 16.39 4.81
CA ALA A 333 6.17 16.62 4.54
C ALA A 333 5.96 17.53 3.31
N PRO A 334 6.65 18.65 3.13
CA PRO A 334 6.63 19.44 1.89
C PRO A 334 6.99 18.66 0.62
N VAL A 335 8.04 17.84 0.67
CA VAL A 335 8.48 17.01 -0.48
C VAL A 335 7.39 16.01 -0.87
N VAL A 336 6.84 15.29 0.10
CA VAL A 336 5.76 14.31 -0.12
C VAL A 336 4.50 15.00 -0.61
N ALA A 337 4.13 16.14 -0.01
CA ALA A 337 2.96 16.92 -0.41
C ALA A 337 3.06 17.41 -1.86
N ALA A 338 4.25 17.84 -2.30
CA ALA A 338 4.48 18.23 -3.68
C ALA A 338 4.21 17.09 -4.68
N TRP A 339 4.51 15.84 -4.31
CA TRP A 339 4.19 14.68 -5.14
C TRP A 339 2.71 14.29 -5.07
N LEU A 340 2.10 14.29 -3.90
CA LEU A 340 0.67 14.00 -3.76
C LEU A 340 -0.19 15.04 -4.48
N LYS A 341 0.23 16.32 -4.50
CA LYS A 341 -0.44 17.36 -5.27
C LYS A 341 -0.43 17.07 -6.76
N GLN A 342 0.71 16.61 -7.29
CA GLN A 342 0.84 16.21 -8.69
C GLN A 342 0.11 14.90 -9.01
N LEU A 343 -0.04 14.01 -8.02
CA LEU A 343 -0.93 12.84 -8.09
C LEU A 343 -2.43 13.21 -8.16
N GLY A 344 -2.77 14.49 -7.91
CA GLY A 344 -4.14 15.00 -7.94
C GLY A 344 -4.83 15.00 -6.57
N CYS A 345 -4.08 14.81 -5.47
CA CYS A 345 -4.63 14.81 -4.13
C CYS A 345 -4.88 16.23 -3.59
N ASP A 346 -5.88 16.37 -2.70
CA ASP A 346 -6.12 17.57 -1.89
C ASP A 346 -5.27 17.51 -0.63
N VAL A 347 -4.02 17.99 -0.72
CA VAL A 347 -2.98 17.81 0.29
C VAL A 347 -2.49 19.12 0.86
N TYR A 348 -2.19 19.10 2.16
CA TYR A 348 -1.73 20.21 2.99
C TYR A 348 -0.54 19.77 3.86
N VAL A 349 0.28 20.73 4.29
CA VAL A 349 1.36 20.51 5.25
C VAL A 349 1.00 21.19 6.57
N LEU A 350 1.11 20.46 7.67
CA LEU A 350 0.84 20.97 9.02
C LEU A 350 1.96 21.88 9.50
N GLU A 351 1.64 23.14 9.82
CA GLU A 351 2.57 24.07 10.43
C GLU A 351 3.04 23.55 11.79
N GLY A 352 4.36 23.58 12.02
CA GLY A 352 4.96 23.03 13.23
C GLY A 352 4.99 21.49 13.27
N GLY A 353 4.45 20.80 12.25
CA GLY A 353 4.51 19.36 12.11
C GLY A 353 4.02 18.61 13.36
N ILE A 354 4.79 17.62 13.82
CA ILE A 354 4.43 16.84 15.03
C ILE A 354 4.46 17.68 16.32
N HIS A 355 5.11 18.84 16.29
CA HIS A 355 5.21 19.76 17.43
C HIS A 355 4.13 20.85 17.43
N SER A 356 3.17 20.78 16.50
CA SER A 356 2.09 21.77 16.33
C SER A 356 1.11 21.86 17.51
N GLY A 357 1.12 20.88 18.41
CA GLY A 357 0.14 20.74 19.48
C GLY A 357 -1.24 20.23 19.02
N LEU A 358 -1.37 19.77 17.77
CA LEU A 358 -2.59 19.20 17.22
C LEU A 358 -3.11 18.03 18.06
N LYS A 359 -4.41 18.04 18.35
CA LYS A 359 -5.10 16.96 19.07
C LYS A 359 -6.23 16.42 18.18
N LEU A 360 -6.17 15.14 17.86
CA LEU A 360 -7.20 14.46 17.09
C LEU A 360 -8.00 13.52 17.99
N PRO A 361 -9.29 13.29 17.68
CA PRO A 361 -10.05 12.26 18.35
C PRO A 361 -9.42 10.88 18.09
N ALA A 362 -9.45 10.01 19.09
CA ALA A 362 -8.96 8.64 18.91
C ALA A 362 -9.76 7.93 17.81
N PRO A 363 -9.11 7.17 16.92
CA PRO A 363 -9.80 6.41 15.88
C PRO A 363 -10.73 5.39 16.53
N GLY A 364 -11.97 5.31 16.02
CA GLY A 364 -12.95 4.32 16.47
C GLY A 364 -12.49 2.91 16.11
N LYS A 365 -12.60 1.98 17.06
CA LYS A 365 -12.38 0.54 16.77
C LYS A 365 -13.73 -0.15 16.55
N SER A 366 -13.80 -1.04 15.58
CA SER A 366 -14.96 -1.92 15.39
C SER A 366 -15.01 -2.94 16.53
N ALA A 367 -16.18 -3.08 17.15
CA ALA A 367 -16.40 -4.11 18.16
C ALA A 367 -16.58 -5.47 17.46
N LEU A 368 -15.65 -6.36 17.66
CA LEU A 368 -15.71 -7.73 17.16
C LEU A 368 -16.11 -8.70 18.30
N PRO A 369 -16.83 -9.80 18.00
CA PRO A 369 -17.27 -10.75 19.03
C PRO A 369 -16.07 -11.52 19.61
N ALA A 370 -16.06 -11.68 20.92
CA ALA A 370 -15.10 -12.58 21.55
C ALA A 370 -15.30 -14.04 21.09
N LEU A 371 -14.22 -14.78 20.95
CA LEU A 371 -14.21 -16.20 20.61
C LEU A 371 -13.76 -17.04 21.81
N LEU A 372 -14.46 -18.13 22.03
CA LEU A 372 -13.97 -19.17 22.91
C LEU A 372 -12.71 -19.80 22.32
N LYS A 373 -11.76 -20.11 23.18
CA LYS A 373 -10.51 -20.74 22.79
C LYS A 373 -10.60 -22.25 22.94
N ILE A 374 -9.75 -22.96 22.21
CA ILE A 374 -9.53 -24.38 22.31
C ILE A 374 -8.01 -24.63 22.40
N SER A 375 -7.59 -25.53 23.27
CA SER A 375 -6.17 -25.91 23.38
C SER A 375 -5.75 -26.83 22.23
N ALA A 376 -4.43 -26.98 22.01
CA ALA A 376 -3.88 -27.88 21.00
C ALA A 376 -4.25 -29.35 21.30
N ILE A 377 -4.30 -29.73 22.58
CA ILE A 377 -4.67 -31.09 23.02
C ILE A 377 -6.14 -31.38 22.66
N GLU A 378 -7.04 -30.48 23.04
CA GLU A 378 -8.48 -30.65 22.74
C GLU A 378 -8.73 -30.64 21.22
N LEU A 379 -8.03 -29.78 20.47
CA LEU A 379 -8.15 -29.75 19.01
C LEU A 379 -7.72 -31.07 18.39
N LYS A 380 -6.58 -31.62 18.82
CA LYS A 380 -6.10 -32.92 18.33
C LYS A 380 -7.12 -34.04 18.58
N GLN A 381 -7.70 -34.08 19.78
CA GLN A 381 -8.75 -35.04 20.13
C GLN A 381 -9.99 -34.86 19.27
N ALA A 382 -10.42 -33.61 19.08
CA ALA A 382 -11.60 -33.26 18.29
C ALA A 382 -11.44 -33.62 16.80
N LEU A 383 -10.26 -33.40 16.22
CA LEU A 383 -9.94 -33.79 14.85
C LEU A 383 -9.93 -35.32 14.69
N ALA A 384 -9.28 -36.05 15.63
CA ALA A 384 -9.25 -37.49 15.62
C ALA A 384 -10.65 -38.13 15.75
N ALA A 385 -11.54 -37.51 16.54
CA ALA A 385 -12.92 -37.92 16.72
C ALA A 385 -13.88 -37.46 15.63
N GLY A 386 -13.43 -36.62 14.68
CA GLY A 386 -14.28 -36.02 13.64
C GLY A 386 -15.38 -35.09 14.15
N THR A 387 -15.25 -34.59 15.38
CA THR A 387 -16.30 -33.75 16.02
C THR A 387 -16.22 -32.28 15.65
N ARG A 388 -15.11 -31.81 15.07
CA ARG A 388 -14.88 -30.44 14.62
C ARG A 388 -14.13 -30.40 13.30
N SER A 389 -14.45 -29.42 12.46
CA SER A 389 -13.65 -29.07 11.29
C SER A 389 -12.71 -27.91 11.64
N ALA A 390 -11.45 -27.98 11.22
CA ALA A 390 -10.46 -26.95 11.46
C ALA A 390 -10.09 -26.22 10.17
N PHE A 391 -10.07 -24.88 10.22
CA PHE A 391 -9.71 -24.02 9.09
C PHE A 391 -8.56 -23.09 9.46
N TYR A 392 -7.52 -23.11 8.62
CA TYR A 392 -6.42 -22.16 8.71
C TYR A 392 -6.77 -20.88 7.90
N LEU A 393 -6.82 -19.73 8.56
CA LEU A 393 -7.16 -18.43 7.99
C LEU A 393 -5.94 -17.51 7.80
N GLY A 394 -4.72 -18.04 7.82
CA GLY A 394 -3.51 -17.31 7.48
C GLY A 394 -3.23 -17.37 5.97
N PRO A 395 -2.12 -16.75 5.52
CA PRO A 395 -1.74 -16.76 4.11
C PRO A 395 -1.62 -18.18 3.53
N SER A 396 -2.13 -18.39 2.31
CA SER A 396 -2.13 -19.68 1.60
C SER A 396 -0.72 -20.26 1.47
N MET A 397 0.28 -19.44 1.14
CA MET A 397 1.67 -19.87 1.03
C MET A 397 2.28 -20.31 2.37
N ASN A 398 1.77 -19.81 3.50
CA ASN A 398 2.20 -20.28 4.83
C ASN A 398 1.53 -21.61 5.17
N TYR A 399 0.27 -21.81 4.78
CA TYR A 399 -0.40 -23.11 4.92
C TYR A 399 0.34 -24.21 4.15
N ARG A 400 0.72 -23.95 2.89
CA ARG A 400 1.51 -24.89 2.09
C ARG A 400 2.80 -25.33 2.78
N LYS A 401 3.46 -24.39 3.47
CA LYS A 401 4.73 -24.68 4.19
C LYS A 401 4.51 -25.48 5.45
N GLN A 402 3.48 -25.12 6.22
CA GLN A 402 3.20 -25.79 7.50
C GLN A 402 1.79 -25.47 8.00
N HIS A 403 1.08 -26.50 8.42
CA HIS A 403 -0.26 -26.39 9.00
C HIS A 403 -0.54 -27.54 9.98
N VAL A 404 -1.62 -27.44 10.75
CA VAL A 404 -2.10 -28.49 11.64
C VAL A 404 -2.64 -29.65 10.79
N PRO A 405 -2.18 -30.90 10.98
CA PRO A 405 -2.71 -32.07 10.26
C PRO A 405 -4.23 -32.16 10.39
N GLY A 406 -4.91 -32.41 9.26
CA GLY A 406 -6.37 -32.49 9.19
C GLY A 406 -7.06 -31.10 9.17
N SER A 407 -6.34 -29.98 9.24
CA SER A 407 -6.91 -28.68 8.95
C SER A 407 -6.98 -28.42 7.44
N ARG A 408 -7.87 -27.53 7.02
CA ARG A 408 -7.97 -27.06 5.63
C ARG A 408 -7.65 -25.55 5.57
N TRP A 409 -7.03 -25.11 4.51
CA TRP A 409 -6.92 -23.68 4.24
C TRP A 409 -8.28 -23.14 3.81
N SER A 410 -8.63 -21.95 4.28
CA SER A 410 -9.76 -21.17 3.80
C SER A 410 -9.50 -19.68 4.02
N ILE A 411 -10.33 -18.86 3.42
CA ILE A 411 -10.33 -17.42 3.60
C ILE A 411 -11.77 -16.96 3.87
N ARG A 412 -11.94 -15.87 4.62
CA ARG A 412 -13.26 -15.46 5.14
C ARG A 412 -14.33 -15.39 4.05
N SER A 413 -14.01 -14.90 2.85
CA SER A 413 -14.95 -14.79 1.72
C SER A 413 -15.54 -16.14 1.29
N ARG A 414 -14.79 -17.25 1.46
CA ARG A 414 -15.17 -18.63 1.09
C ARG A 414 -15.55 -19.50 2.29
N LEU A 415 -15.18 -19.10 3.51
CA LEU A 415 -15.21 -19.96 4.71
C LEU A 415 -16.57 -20.61 4.99
N VAL A 416 -17.67 -19.90 4.77
CA VAL A 416 -19.02 -20.45 4.98
C VAL A 416 -19.27 -21.63 4.04
N ASN A 417 -18.91 -21.48 2.76
CA ASN A 417 -19.05 -22.55 1.77
C ASN A 417 -18.12 -23.73 2.08
N ASP A 418 -16.88 -23.45 2.47
CA ASP A 418 -15.88 -24.47 2.80
C ASP A 418 -16.24 -25.24 4.08
N ALA A 419 -16.89 -24.59 5.03
CA ALA A 419 -17.40 -25.21 6.23
C ALA A 419 -18.59 -26.16 5.94
N GLY A 420 -19.38 -25.85 4.91
CA GLY A 420 -20.49 -26.69 4.45
C GLY A 420 -21.47 -27.05 5.57
N THR A 421 -21.59 -28.34 5.86
CA THR A 421 -22.52 -28.87 6.89
C THR A 421 -21.90 -29.01 8.28
N ALA A 422 -20.67 -28.51 8.50
CA ALA A 422 -20.00 -28.58 9.80
C ALA A 422 -20.86 -27.92 10.90
N LYS A 423 -20.95 -28.59 12.05
CA LYS A 423 -21.70 -28.07 13.21
C LYS A 423 -20.81 -27.31 14.19
N ALA A 424 -19.51 -27.63 14.18
CA ALA A 424 -18.52 -27.05 15.06
C ALA A 424 -17.22 -26.80 14.30
N VAL A 425 -16.70 -25.59 14.40
CA VAL A 425 -15.55 -25.12 13.64
C VAL A 425 -14.45 -24.61 14.57
N VAL A 426 -13.20 -24.89 14.25
CA VAL A 426 -12.02 -24.29 14.88
C VAL A 426 -11.28 -23.45 13.84
N LEU A 427 -11.06 -22.19 14.16
CA LEU A 427 -10.27 -21.27 13.35
C LEU A 427 -8.80 -21.29 13.84
N ILE A 428 -7.88 -21.32 12.90
CA ILE A 428 -6.43 -21.34 13.17
C ILE A 428 -5.83 -20.11 12.47
N THR A 429 -5.41 -19.12 13.23
CA THR A 429 -4.72 -17.92 12.72
C THR A 429 -3.93 -17.27 13.84
N ARG A 430 -2.94 -16.43 13.47
CA ARG A 430 -2.27 -15.51 14.41
C ARG A 430 -3.06 -14.22 14.60
N ASP A 431 -3.89 -13.85 13.63
CA ASP A 431 -4.71 -12.63 13.64
C ASP A 431 -6.08 -12.96 14.24
N THR A 432 -6.21 -12.69 15.53
CA THR A 432 -7.46 -12.93 16.27
C THR A 432 -8.65 -12.14 15.72
N GLU A 433 -8.41 -10.91 15.24
CA GLU A 433 -9.48 -10.05 14.70
C GLU A 433 -10.05 -10.62 13.39
N VAL A 434 -9.20 -11.20 12.53
CA VAL A 434 -9.66 -11.93 11.33
C VAL A 434 -10.53 -13.13 11.71
N ALA A 435 -10.14 -13.90 12.72
CA ALA A 435 -10.97 -15.02 13.21
C ALA A 435 -12.31 -14.53 13.77
N GLN A 436 -12.31 -13.44 14.52
CA GLN A 436 -13.51 -12.83 15.08
C GLN A 436 -14.48 -12.34 13.98
N ALA A 437 -13.95 -11.69 12.95
CA ALA A 437 -14.73 -11.25 11.80
C ALA A 437 -15.30 -12.45 11.01
N ALA A 438 -14.50 -13.51 10.80
CA ALA A 438 -14.95 -14.73 10.14
C ALA A 438 -16.03 -15.48 10.93
N ALA A 439 -15.96 -15.46 12.25
CA ALA A 439 -16.97 -16.08 13.12
C ALA A 439 -18.33 -15.39 13.03
N ILE A 440 -18.41 -14.11 12.68
CA ILE A 440 -19.69 -13.43 12.42
C ILE A 440 -20.40 -14.14 11.26
N ASP A 441 -19.70 -14.36 10.16
CA ASP A 441 -20.26 -14.97 8.95
C ASP A 441 -20.68 -16.43 9.19
N LEU A 442 -19.86 -17.21 9.92
CA LEU A 442 -20.20 -18.58 10.30
C LEU A 442 -21.46 -18.65 11.16
N ARG A 443 -21.57 -17.76 12.16
CA ARG A 443 -22.75 -17.71 13.06
C ARG A 443 -24.02 -17.29 12.31
N GLU A 444 -23.91 -16.37 11.38
CA GLU A 444 -25.02 -15.99 10.50
C GLU A 444 -25.47 -17.12 9.58
N ALA A 445 -24.55 -18.02 9.20
CA ALA A 445 -24.84 -19.23 8.45
C ALA A 445 -25.34 -20.40 9.34
N GLY A 446 -25.54 -20.18 10.66
CA GLY A 446 -26.06 -21.17 11.59
C GLY A 446 -24.96 -22.05 12.27
N ILE A 447 -23.69 -21.79 12.02
CA ILE A 447 -22.57 -22.47 12.69
C ILE A 447 -22.19 -21.67 13.94
N THR A 448 -22.83 -21.99 15.07
CA THR A 448 -22.69 -21.19 16.31
C THR A 448 -21.52 -21.63 17.19
N ASP A 449 -21.10 -22.91 17.11
CA ASP A 449 -19.96 -23.44 17.86
C ASP A 449 -18.65 -23.18 17.11
N VAL A 450 -18.15 -21.95 17.24
CA VAL A 450 -16.89 -21.50 16.62
C VAL A 450 -15.87 -21.19 17.71
N LYS A 451 -14.70 -21.82 17.64
CA LYS A 451 -13.58 -21.63 18.57
C LYS A 451 -12.32 -21.20 17.83
N LEU A 452 -11.40 -20.57 18.55
CA LEU A 452 -10.08 -20.18 18.05
C LEU A 452 -9.01 -21.07 18.72
N LEU A 453 -8.08 -21.65 17.92
CA LEU A 453 -6.92 -22.32 18.48
C LEU A 453 -6.06 -21.30 19.22
N GLU A 454 -5.92 -21.49 20.53
CA GLU A 454 -5.14 -20.60 21.39
C GLU A 454 -3.68 -20.57 20.94
N GLY A 455 -3.12 -19.38 20.71
CA GLY A 455 -1.72 -19.21 20.29
C GLY A 455 -1.36 -19.76 18.90
N GLY A 456 -2.34 -20.25 18.14
CA GLY A 456 -2.16 -20.71 16.75
C GLY A 456 -1.17 -21.88 16.62
N LEU A 457 -0.38 -21.90 15.51
CA LEU A 457 0.57 -22.99 15.24
C LEU A 457 1.65 -23.15 16.32
N ALA A 458 2.05 -22.06 16.98
CA ALA A 458 3.08 -22.12 18.01
C ALA A 458 2.63 -22.99 19.21
N THR A 459 1.39 -22.86 19.64
CA THR A 459 0.87 -23.68 20.75
C THR A 459 0.76 -25.16 20.35
N TRP A 460 0.43 -25.44 19.09
CA TRP A 460 0.42 -26.81 18.57
C TRP A 460 1.81 -27.45 18.64
N THR A 461 2.84 -26.76 18.17
CA THR A 461 4.23 -27.27 18.23
C THR A 461 4.77 -27.35 19.65
N ASN A 462 4.45 -26.41 20.53
CA ASN A 462 4.84 -26.43 21.94
C ASN A 462 4.19 -27.59 22.71
N ALA A 463 3.05 -28.11 22.27
CA ALA A 463 2.42 -29.30 22.79
C ALA A 463 3.08 -30.61 22.27
N GLY A 464 4.17 -30.52 21.50
CA GLY A 464 4.91 -31.65 20.95
C GLY A 464 4.28 -32.26 19.70
N TYR A 465 3.37 -31.57 19.03
CA TYR A 465 2.69 -32.07 17.84
C TYR A 465 3.37 -31.57 16.55
N ALA A 466 3.56 -32.53 15.61
CA ALA A 466 4.11 -32.20 14.30
C ALA A 466 3.13 -31.37 13.46
N LEU A 467 3.68 -30.51 12.63
CA LEU A 467 2.97 -29.83 11.54
C LEU A 467 3.15 -30.65 10.26
N GLU A 468 2.21 -30.46 9.32
CA GLU A 468 2.24 -31.03 7.99
C GLU A 468 2.56 -29.94 6.96
N ALA A 469 3.19 -30.34 5.84
CA ALA A 469 3.41 -29.49 4.67
C ALA A 469 2.64 -30.05 3.48
N SER A 470 2.00 -29.18 2.72
CA SER A 470 1.26 -29.52 1.51
C SER A 470 1.61 -28.51 0.40
N PRO A 471 2.77 -28.68 -0.29
CA PRO A 471 3.30 -27.69 -1.24
C PRO A 471 2.33 -27.28 -2.36
N ASP A 472 1.46 -28.20 -2.77
CA ASP A 472 0.53 -27.99 -3.88
C ASP A 472 -0.95 -27.83 -3.44
N THR A 473 -1.20 -27.71 -2.12
CA THR A 473 -2.55 -27.55 -1.56
C THR A 473 -2.62 -26.34 -0.63
N PRO A 474 -3.53 -25.37 -0.86
CA PRO A 474 -4.50 -25.28 -1.98
C PRO A 474 -3.81 -25.18 -3.35
N ALA A 475 -4.50 -25.47 -4.45
CA ALA A 475 -3.98 -25.26 -5.80
C ALA A 475 -3.69 -23.77 -6.05
N ASP A 476 -2.84 -23.42 -7.01
CA ASP A 476 -2.49 -22.03 -7.31
C ASP A 476 -3.72 -21.18 -7.62
N SER A 477 -4.69 -21.72 -8.36
CA SER A 477 -5.96 -21.08 -8.66
C SER A 477 -6.82 -20.77 -7.43
N ASP A 478 -6.61 -21.47 -6.33
CA ASP A 478 -7.35 -21.29 -5.08
C ASP A 478 -6.66 -20.33 -4.11
N CYS A 479 -5.37 -20.03 -4.34
CA CYS A 479 -4.58 -19.06 -3.56
C CYS A 479 -4.97 -17.61 -3.91
N ILE A 480 -6.24 -17.26 -3.71
CA ILE A 480 -6.77 -15.93 -4.10
C ILE A 480 -6.20 -14.76 -3.30
N ASP A 481 -5.50 -15.04 -2.21
CA ASP A 481 -4.77 -14.09 -1.38
C ASP A 481 -3.34 -13.82 -1.88
N TYR A 482 -2.86 -14.54 -2.92
CA TYR A 482 -1.48 -14.47 -3.36
C TYR A 482 -1.36 -14.07 -4.83
N LEU A 483 -0.59 -13.02 -5.10
CA LEU A 483 -0.37 -12.52 -6.46
C LEU A 483 0.94 -13.06 -7.02
N PHE A 484 0.90 -14.17 -7.73
CA PHE A 484 2.05 -14.83 -8.36
C PHE A 484 2.82 -13.89 -9.29
N PHE A 485 2.15 -13.15 -10.15
CA PHE A 485 2.75 -12.19 -11.08
C PHE A 485 3.73 -11.21 -10.43
N VAL A 486 3.42 -10.73 -9.23
CA VAL A 486 4.28 -9.77 -8.51
C VAL A 486 5.40 -10.49 -7.75
N HIS A 487 5.13 -11.67 -7.19
CA HIS A 487 6.07 -12.36 -6.32
C HIS A 487 7.16 -13.11 -7.08
N ASP A 488 6.85 -13.74 -8.20
CA ASP A 488 7.76 -14.58 -8.99
C ASP A 488 9.01 -13.82 -9.45
N ARG A 489 8.87 -12.55 -9.83
CA ARG A 489 10.01 -11.69 -10.20
C ARG A 489 11.05 -11.50 -9.09
N HIS A 490 10.62 -11.59 -7.82
CA HIS A 490 11.50 -11.47 -6.64
C HIS A 490 12.16 -12.78 -6.25
N LEU A 491 11.75 -13.89 -6.86
CA LEU A 491 12.31 -15.22 -6.68
C LEU A 491 13.35 -15.60 -7.73
N GLY A 492 13.77 -14.64 -8.58
CA GLY A 492 14.79 -14.86 -9.59
C GLY A 492 14.24 -15.30 -10.96
N ASN A 493 12.92 -15.31 -11.16
CA ASN A 493 12.30 -15.61 -12.45
C ASN A 493 12.54 -14.46 -13.44
N ARG A 494 13.49 -14.67 -14.37
CA ARG A 494 13.91 -13.65 -15.36
C ARG A 494 12.78 -13.28 -16.34
N GLU A 495 11.95 -14.23 -16.71
CA GLU A 495 10.83 -13.97 -17.61
C GLU A 495 9.76 -13.11 -16.91
N ALA A 496 9.45 -13.40 -15.65
CA ALA A 496 8.57 -12.56 -14.84
C ALA A 496 9.11 -11.13 -14.67
N MET A 497 10.44 -10.95 -14.56
CA MET A 497 11.07 -9.61 -14.53
C MET A 497 10.85 -8.86 -15.84
N LYS A 498 11.07 -9.49 -17.00
CA LYS A 498 10.85 -8.89 -18.33
C LYS A 498 9.40 -8.49 -18.54
N GLN A 499 8.48 -9.41 -18.22
CA GLN A 499 7.03 -9.17 -18.32
C GLN A 499 6.60 -8.00 -17.43
N TYR A 500 7.14 -7.91 -16.21
CA TYR A 500 6.84 -6.82 -15.31
C TYR A 500 7.30 -5.47 -15.85
N LEU A 501 8.54 -5.37 -16.36
CA LEU A 501 9.08 -4.13 -16.93
C LEU A 501 8.31 -3.70 -18.19
N ALA A 502 7.95 -4.65 -19.06
CA ALA A 502 7.13 -4.39 -20.24
C ALA A 502 5.71 -3.93 -19.85
N TRP A 503 5.14 -4.53 -18.81
CA TRP A 503 3.85 -4.13 -18.26
C TRP A 503 3.91 -2.68 -17.72
N GLU A 504 4.91 -2.34 -16.89
CA GLU A 504 5.05 -1.01 -16.28
C GLU A 504 5.11 0.09 -17.35
N THR A 505 5.94 -0.07 -18.38
CA THR A 505 6.05 0.88 -19.50
C THR A 505 4.82 0.94 -20.40
N GLY A 506 4.02 -0.12 -20.43
CA GLY A 506 2.79 -0.20 -21.20
C GLY A 506 1.56 0.45 -20.57
N LEU A 507 1.64 0.84 -19.28
CA LEU A 507 0.49 1.32 -18.50
C LEU A 507 -0.12 2.61 -19.05
N ILE A 508 0.69 3.59 -19.49
CA ILE A 508 0.19 4.89 -19.98
C ILE A 508 -0.78 4.71 -21.16
N LYS A 509 -0.54 3.72 -22.01
CA LYS A 509 -1.38 3.46 -23.20
C LYS A 509 -2.79 2.97 -22.87
N GLN A 510 -3.02 2.55 -21.62
CA GLN A 510 -4.31 2.05 -21.14
C GLN A 510 -5.18 3.17 -20.54
N LEU A 511 -4.61 4.38 -20.34
CA LEU A 511 -5.35 5.51 -19.79
C LEU A 511 -6.24 6.16 -20.85
N ASP A 512 -7.49 6.40 -20.50
CA ASP A 512 -8.32 7.36 -21.21
C ASP A 512 -8.00 8.81 -20.79
N ASP A 513 -8.57 9.77 -21.50
CA ASP A 513 -8.29 11.21 -21.26
C ASP A 513 -8.76 11.68 -19.86
N GLN A 514 -9.87 11.12 -19.34
CA GLN A 514 -10.38 11.48 -18.01
C GLN A 514 -9.46 10.96 -16.90
N ASP A 515 -8.99 9.71 -17.02
CA ASP A 515 -8.07 9.12 -16.06
C ASP A 515 -6.72 9.85 -16.09
N LYS A 516 -6.21 10.16 -17.29
CA LYS A 516 -4.98 10.92 -17.48
C LYS A 516 -5.08 12.33 -16.87
N ALA A 517 -6.21 13.00 -17.04
CA ALA A 517 -6.47 14.33 -16.48
C ALA A 517 -6.52 14.36 -14.94
N SER A 518 -6.63 13.20 -14.27
CA SER A 518 -6.53 13.11 -12.80
C SER A 518 -5.12 13.41 -12.29
N PHE A 519 -4.10 13.11 -13.08
CA PHE A 519 -2.70 13.39 -12.76
C PHE A 519 -2.31 14.81 -13.16
N LYS A 520 -1.60 15.54 -12.30
CA LYS A 520 -1.23 16.95 -12.46
C LYS A 520 0.30 17.12 -12.59
N VAL A 521 0.96 16.20 -13.28
CA VAL A 521 2.42 16.16 -13.41
C VAL A 521 2.93 17.43 -14.10
N GLY A 522 4.01 18.00 -13.58
CA GLY A 522 4.71 19.14 -14.17
C GLY A 522 4.01 20.48 -13.99
N MET A 523 2.81 20.53 -13.43
CA MET A 523 2.16 21.79 -13.21
C MET A 523 2.86 22.59 -12.10
N PRO A 524 3.60 23.67 -12.45
CA PRO A 524 3.23 24.98 -11.98
C PRO A 524 2.02 25.34 -12.81
N ALA A 525 0.96 25.86 -12.20
CA ALA A 525 -0.12 26.36 -13.03
C ALA A 525 0.48 27.18 -14.17
N GLN A 526 0.35 26.72 -15.41
CA GLN A 526 0.42 27.60 -16.53
C GLN A 526 -0.52 28.75 -16.18
N ASN A 527 0.00 29.96 -16.21
CA ASN A 527 -0.83 31.14 -16.27
C ASN A 527 -1.76 30.93 -17.45
N ILE A 528 -3.00 30.57 -17.16
CA ILE A 528 -4.09 30.75 -18.10
C ILE A 528 -4.23 32.27 -18.14
N ILE A 529 -3.59 32.90 -19.13
CA ILE A 529 -3.90 34.24 -19.57
C ILE A 529 -5.27 34.19 -20.25
#